data_2e50cceb23306ea7adfa84ef4ea5cb83
#
_entry.id   2e50cceb23306ea7adfa84ef4ea5cb83
#
_cell.length_a   1.000
_cell.length_b   1.000
_cell.length_c   1.000
_cell.angle_alpha   90.00
_cell.angle_beta   90.00
_cell.angle_gamma   90.00
#
_symmetry.space_group_name_H-M   'P 1'
#
loop_
_entity.id
_entity.type
_entity.pdbx_description
1 polymer ?
#
loop_
_entity_poly.entity_id
_entity_poly.type
_entity_poly.pdbx_seq_one_letter_code
_entity_poly.pdbx_strand_id
1 'polypeptide(L)' 'QESAALLVHYGDILHAMGEQFMAEIYWRKGLEKGYDADQITRRMEQGKAEKE' A
#
# COMPACT_ATOMS: atom_id res chain seq x y z
N GLN A 1 -8.69 -4.20 16.24
CA GLN A 1 -8.06 -5.22 15.39
C GLN A 1 -8.12 -4.78 13.94
N GLU A 2 -6.95 -4.59 13.35
CA GLU A 2 -6.87 -4.09 11.98
C GLU A 2 -6.93 -5.23 10.98
N SER A 3 -7.77 -5.10 9.97
CA SER A 3 -7.81 -6.08 8.91
C SER A 3 -6.78 -5.73 7.84
N ALA A 4 -6.35 -6.74 7.08
CA ALA A 4 -5.42 -6.52 5.99
C ALA A 4 -5.99 -5.53 4.97
N ALA A 5 -7.27 -5.68 4.64
CA ALA A 5 -7.90 -4.80 3.65
C ALA A 5 -7.94 -3.36 4.12
N LEU A 6 -8.18 -3.15 5.41
CA LEU A 6 -8.21 -1.79 5.95
C LEU A 6 -6.84 -1.12 5.88
N LEU A 7 -5.79 -1.87 6.19
CA LEU A 7 -4.44 -1.33 6.11
C LEU A 7 -4.09 -0.95 4.69
N VAL A 8 -4.44 -1.80 3.73
CA VAL A 8 -4.16 -1.51 2.33
C VAL A 8 -4.97 -0.30 1.86
N HIS A 9 -6.23 -0.23 2.25
CA HIS A 9 -7.07 0.91 1.90
C HIS A 9 -6.48 2.22 2.45
N TYR A 10 -5.97 2.16 3.66
CA TYR A 10 -5.33 3.31 4.28
C TYR A 10 -4.12 3.75 3.46
N GLY A 11 -3.32 2.77 3.02
CA GLY A 11 -2.19 3.06 2.15
C GLY A 11 -2.62 3.69 0.84
N ASP A 12 -3.73 3.24 0.28
CA ASP A 12 -4.24 3.80 -0.97
C ASP A 12 -4.60 5.27 -0.79
N ILE A 13 -5.19 5.62 0.35
CA ILE A 13 -5.52 7.01 0.65
C ILE A 13 -4.25 7.85 0.76
N LEU A 14 -3.26 7.34 1.45
CA LEU A 14 -1.99 8.04 1.59
C LEU A 14 -1.32 8.24 0.25
N HIS A 15 -1.38 7.24 -0.61
CA HIS A 15 -0.83 7.35 -1.95
C HIS A 15 -1.51 8.47 -2.73
N ALA A 16 -2.84 8.53 -2.64
CA ALA A 16 -3.60 9.57 -3.32
C ALA A 16 -3.26 10.96 -2.80
N MET A 17 -2.81 11.06 -1.57
CA MET A 17 -2.42 12.32 -0.96
C MET A 17 -0.98 12.70 -1.26
N GLY A 18 -0.26 11.87 -1.98
CA GLY A 18 1.13 12.13 -2.30
C GLY A 18 2.10 11.66 -1.24
N GLU A 19 1.61 10.92 -0.23
CA GLU A 19 2.44 10.40 0.86
C GLU A 19 2.94 9.01 0.50
N GLN A 20 3.83 8.95 -0.48
CA GLN A 20 4.23 7.66 -1.03
C GLN A 20 4.96 6.78 -0.03
N PHE A 21 5.86 7.36 0.75
CA PHE A 21 6.62 6.58 1.73
C PHE A 21 5.68 5.92 2.75
N MET A 22 4.74 6.69 3.27
CA MET A 22 3.80 6.17 4.25
C MET A 22 2.85 5.16 3.61
N ALA A 23 2.46 5.39 2.36
CA ALA A 23 1.60 4.45 1.67
C ALA A 23 2.25 3.06 1.61
N GLU A 24 3.54 3.03 1.28
CA GLU A 24 4.25 1.76 1.17
C GLU A 24 4.32 1.05 2.52
N ILE A 25 4.50 1.81 3.59
CA ILE A 25 4.52 1.21 4.92
C ILE A 25 3.20 0.49 5.21
N TYR A 26 2.08 1.15 4.91
CA TYR A 26 0.78 0.55 5.19
C TYR A 26 0.46 -0.60 4.26
N TRP A 27 0.91 -0.54 3.02
CA TRP A 27 0.74 -1.68 2.11
C TRP A 27 1.51 -2.90 2.62
N ARG A 28 2.73 -2.69 3.13
CA ARG A 28 3.51 -3.79 3.68
C ARG A 28 2.84 -4.37 4.92
N LYS A 29 2.26 -3.51 5.76
CA LYS A 29 1.53 -3.99 6.91
C LYS A 29 0.35 -4.86 6.50
N GLY A 30 -0.34 -4.45 5.44
CA GLY A 30 -1.44 -5.25 4.90
C GLY A 30 -0.95 -6.59 4.40
N LEU A 31 0.19 -6.60 3.71
CA LEU A 31 0.78 -7.84 3.22
C LEU A 31 1.10 -8.79 4.39
N GLU A 32 1.65 -8.25 5.47
CA GLU A 32 1.97 -9.05 6.65
C GLU A 32 0.72 -9.65 7.28
N LYS A 33 -0.41 -8.99 7.11
CA LYS A 33 -1.69 -9.48 7.64
C LYS A 33 -2.41 -10.40 6.67
N GLY A 34 -1.81 -10.70 5.53
CA GLY A 34 -2.35 -11.69 4.62
C GLY A 34 -2.98 -11.14 3.36
N TYR A 35 -2.81 -9.85 3.06
CA TYR A 35 -3.35 -9.32 1.82
C TYR A 35 -2.66 -9.96 0.62
N ASP A 36 -3.36 -9.98 -0.52
CA ASP A 36 -2.84 -10.59 -1.74
C ASP A 36 -1.53 -9.96 -2.18
N ALA A 37 -0.47 -10.76 -2.27
CA ALA A 37 0.87 -10.26 -2.58
C ALA A 37 0.96 -9.64 -3.96
N ASP A 38 0.25 -10.20 -4.95
CA ASP A 38 0.28 -9.65 -6.31
C ASP A 38 -0.30 -8.23 -6.33
N GLN A 39 -1.35 -8.00 -5.56
CA GLN A 39 -1.95 -6.68 -5.48
C GLN A 39 -1.00 -5.67 -4.86
N ILE A 40 -0.27 -6.09 -3.84
CA ILE A 40 0.69 -5.21 -3.20
C ILE A 40 1.85 -4.89 -4.14
N THR A 41 2.34 -5.89 -4.86
CA THR A 41 3.41 -5.69 -5.83
C THR A 41 3.01 -4.67 -6.88
N ARG A 42 1.80 -4.76 -7.39
CA ARG A 42 1.32 -3.81 -8.39
C ARG A 42 1.27 -2.38 -7.85
N ARG A 43 0.82 -2.23 -6.60
CA ARG A 43 0.78 -0.91 -5.97
C ARG A 43 2.17 -0.32 -5.80
N MET A 44 3.13 -1.17 -5.39
CA MET A 44 4.51 -0.71 -5.21
C MET A 44 5.12 -0.26 -6.54
N GLU A 45 4.88 -1.02 -7.60
CA GLU A 45 5.42 -0.67 -8.91
C GLU A 45 4.80 0.61 -9.45
N GLN A 46 3.51 0.81 -9.21
CA GLN A 46 2.84 2.02 -9.65
C GLN A 46 3.41 3.25 -8.93
N GLY A 47 3.69 3.11 -7.63
CA GLY A 47 4.29 4.19 -6.87
C GLY A 47 5.65 4.57 -7.39
N LYS A 48 6.46 3.57 -7.78
CA LYS A 48 7.78 3.84 -8.34
C LYS A 48 7.68 4.60 -9.66
N ALA A 49 6.74 4.19 -10.51
CA ALA A 49 6.57 4.83 -11.80
C ALA A 49 6.20 6.30 -11.63
N GLU A 50 5.39 6.60 -10.64
CA GLU A 50 4.96 7.98 -10.41
C GLU A 50 6.08 8.87 -9.90
N LYS A 51 7.10 8.29 -9.32
CA LYS A 51 8.23 9.06 -8.82
C LYS A 51 9.12 9.59 -9.94
N GLU A 52 9.04 8.97 -11.07
CA GLU A 52 9.85 9.39 -12.21
C GLU A 52 9.11 10.41 -13.05
#